data_8fe6ff1955fcbc84cd7727a6b93d9974
#
_entry.id   8fe6ff1955fcbc84cd7727a6b93d9974
#
_cell.length_a   1.000
_cell.length_b   1.000
_cell.length_c   1.000
_cell.angle_alpha   90.00
_cell.angle_beta   90.00
_cell.angle_gamma   90.00
#
_symmetry.space_group_name_H-M   'P 1'
#
loop_
_entity.id
_entity.type
_entity.pdbx_description
1 polymer ?
#
loop_
_entity_poly.entity_id
_entity_poly.type
_entity_poly.pdbx_seq_one_letter_code
_entity_poly.pdbx_strand_id
1 'polypeptide(L)'
;YNGKSLAETDKTNAKGIATFDNLKVYDMSTGKAITYTVSEINVDTRYETPKAKNVKLTDGDVDLTVNVKFNNELKTGSIKINKQSEDNQNGGREFTVTGNGKTYSIKTGSDGVAILSDIPVYDSNNQKIVYTISEKNVPVKYVVPASQTVTLTADATTTKTFKNVLKKFTAQVTKQDSETASAQGDGTLSGAVYGIYRNGELVDTYTTDENGYFKTKEYVCGNYTVQEISPSEGYLLDETVYPVGAETENYSIEHNPISMTVTEDVLKGKISIIKHSDDGSTQIETPEVGAEFEVYLKSSGSYEAANDSEKDYLVCDENGYAQTKMLPYGIYVVHQIKGLENTEQMEDFEVNISENEKEYFYLLNDAVKKSFVKIVKKDAETGNI
;
A
#
# COMPACT_ATOMS: atom_id res chain seq x y z
N TYR A 1 50.33 57.97 -7.26
CA TYR A 1 51.54 57.85 -6.44
C TYR A 1 51.61 59.04 -5.46
N ASN A 2 52.16 58.82 -4.31
CA ASN A 2 52.29 59.89 -3.27
C ASN A 2 51.03 60.78 -3.09
N GLY A 3 49.84 60.18 -3.16
CA GLY A 3 48.56 60.86 -3.06
C GLY A 3 48.10 61.63 -4.32
N LYS A 4 48.88 61.55 -5.43
CA LYS A 4 48.46 62.08 -6.75
C LYS A 4 48.08 60.91 -7.65
N SER A 5 46.98 61.03 -8.40
CA SER A 5 46.52 60.00 -9.34
C SER A 5 47.37 60.03 -10.59
N LEU A 6 48.08 58.90 -10.85
CA LEU A 6 48.59 58.56 -12.16
C LEU A 6 47.71 57.46 -12.68
N ALA A 7 46.89 57.75 -13.68
CA ALA A 7 45.95 56.77 -14.24
C ALA A 7 46.52 56.22 -15.55
N GLU A 8 47.55 55.40 -15.45
CA GLU A 8 48.03 54.61 -16.59
C GLU A 8 47.35 53.21 -16.54
N THR A 9 46.92 52.72 -17.67
CA THR A 9 46.36 51.38 -17.81
C THR A 9 47.07 50.65 -18.95
N ASP A 10 47.41 49.38 -18.70
CA ASP A 10 47.90 48.50 -19.74
C ASP A 10 47.16 47.17 -19.68
N LYS A 11 47.13 46.46 -20.79
CA LYS A 11 46.50 45.13 -20.89
C LYS A 11 47.54 44.05 -20.88
N THR A 12 47.27 42.98 -20.17
CA THR A 12 48.11 41.79 -20.22
C THR A 12 48.16 41.19 -21.63
N ASN A 13 49.35 40.85 -22.09
CA ASN A 13 49.59 40.14 -23.35
C ASN A 13 49.24 38.65 -23.20
N ALA A 14 49.46 37.84 -24.25
CA ALA A 14 49.17 36.39 -24.26
C ALA A 14 49.99 35.60 -23.19
N LYS A 15 51.05 36.18 -22.60
CA LYS A 15 51.82 35.60 -21.50
C LYS A 15 51.33 36.10 -20.12
N GLY A 16 50.27 36.90 -20.08
CA GLY A 16 49.74 37.46 -18.84
C GLY A 16 50.56 38.64 -18.29
N ILE A 17 51.36 39.31 -19.11
CA ILE A 17 52.27 40.39 -18.69
C ILE A 17 51.72 41.74 -19.22
N ALA A 18 51.55 42.70 -18.32
CA ALA A 18 51.40 44.11 -18.63
C ALA A 18 52.66 44.89 -18.13
N THR A 19 53.08 45.92 -18.86
CA THR A 19 54.30 46.65 -18.56
C THR A 19 54.02 48.14 -18.50
N PHE A 20 54.45 48.78 -17.46
CA PHE A 20 54.43 50.22 -17.31
C PHE A 20 55.85 50.72 -17.38
N ASP A 21 56.16 51.51 -18.42
CA ASP A 21 57.52 51.99 -18.71
C ASP A 21 57.67 53.44 -18.26
N ASN A 22 58.91 53.91 -18.13
CA ASN A 22 59.27 55.31 -17.84
C ASN A 22 58.70 55.86 -16.51
N LEU A 23 58.41 54.99 -15.52
CA LEU A 23 57.97 55.40 -14.20
C LEU A 23 59.11 56.07 -13.41
N LYS A 24 58.82 57.22 -12.78
CA LYS A 24 59.78 57.95 -11.95
C LYS A 24 60.11 57.19 -10.67
N VAL A 25 61.38 57.07 -10.30
CA VAL A 25 61.82 56.46 -9.05
C VAL A 25 61.62 57.40 -7.88
N TYR A 26 61.91 58.69 -8.08
CA TYR A 26 61.84 59.69 -7.03
C TYR A 26 60.89 60.86 -7.38
N ASP A 27 60.24 61.39 -6.35
CA ASP A 27 59.50 62.65 -6.45
C ASP A 27 60.51 63.77 -6.42
N MET A 28 60.60 64.48 -7.55
CA MET A 28 61.58 65.58 -7.77
C MET A 28 61.37 66.78 -6.83
N SER A 29 60.20 66.91 -6.21
CA SER A 29 59.91 68.04 -5.29
C SER A 29 60.33 67.77 -3.86
N THR A 30 60.33 66.44 -3.48
CA THR A 30 60.60 66.05 -2.11
C THR A 30 61.86 65.16 -1.94
N GLY A 31 62.47 64.67 -3.05
CA GLY A 31 63.58 63.73 -3.07
C GLY A 31 63.24 62.35 -2.53
N LYS A 32 61.98 62.07 -2.25
CA LYS A 32 61.55 60.76 -1.66
C LYS A 32 61.21 59.75 -2.76
N ALA A 33 61.49 58.47 -2.49
CA ALA A 33 61.09 57.37 -3.36
C ALA A 33 59.57 57.32 -3.53
N ILE A 34 59.13 57.10 -4.76
CA ILE A 34 57.68 57.00 -5.11
C ILE A 34 57.20 55.62 -4.83
N THR A 35 56.07 55.52 -4.16
CA THR A 35 55.28 54.28 -4.03
C THR A 35 54.15 54.27 -5.02
N TYR A 36 54.13 53.29 -5.92
CA TYR A 36 53.08 53.06 -6.88
C TYR A 36 52.08 52.05 -6.32
N THR A 37 50.77 52.24 -6.54
CA THR A 37 49.76 51.28 -6.27
C THR A 37 49.34 50.64 -7.59
N VAL A 38 49.53 49.35 -7.72
CA VAL A 38 49.10 48.58 -8.89
C VAL A 38 47.86 47.76 -8.52
N SER A 39 46.84 47.85 -9.34
CA SER A 39 45.60 47.11 -9.18
C SER A 39 45.14 46.53 -10.51
N GLU A 40 44.54 45.34 -10.45
CA GLU A 40 43.82 44.77 -11.59
C GLU A 40 42.45 45.39 -11.70
N ILE A 41 42.07 45.82 -12.89
CA ILE A 41 40.75 46.40 -13.23
C ILE A 41 40.11 45.52 -14.29
N ASN A 42 38.78 45.55 -14.38
CA ASN A 42 37.99 44.74 -15.33
C ASN A 42 38.24 43.24 -15.18
N VAL A 43 38.39 42.78 -13.91
CA VAL A 43 38.56 41.36 -13.60
C VAL A 43 37.33 40.58 -14.11
N ASP A 44 37.57 39.49 -14.80
CA ASP A 44 36.52 38.59 -15.29
C ASP A 44 35.58 38.15 -14.13
N THR A 45 34.27 38.17 -14.38
CA THR A 45 33.21 37.98 -13.36
C THR A 45 33.40 36.71 -12.52
N ARG A 46 34.01 35.66 -13.07
CA ARG A 46 34.26 34.37 -12.39
C ARG A 46 35.34 34.45 -11.32
N TYR A 47 36.15 35.50 -11.30
CA TYR A 47 37.27 35.64 -10.34
C TYR A 47 36.99 36.72 -9.28
N GLU A 48 37.61 36.52 -8.12
CA GLU A 48 37.73 37.58 -7.12
C GLU A 48 38.64 38.68 -7.61
N THR A 49 38.34 39.93 -7.28
CA THR A 49 39.26 41.02 -7.59
C THR A 49 40.42 41.02 -6.63
N PRO A 50 41.66 40.80 -7.11
CA PRO A 50 42.81 40.74 -6.24
C PRO A 50 43.09 42.09 -5.58
N LYS A 51 43.61 42.06 -4.34
CA LYS A 51 43.95 43.28 -3.63
C LYS A 51 45.07 44.00 -4.33
N ALA A 52 44.95 45.32 -4.42
CA ALA A 52 45.97 46.21 -4.95
C ALA A 52 47.33 46.02 -4.19
N LYS A 53 48.42 46.13 -4.88
CA LYS A 53 49.79 46.00 -4.33
C LYS A 53 50.56 47.28 -4.46
N ASN A 54 51.25 47.64 -3.39
CA ASN A 54 52.18 48.77 -3.41
C ASN A 54 53.59 48.31 -3.80
N VAL A 55 54.22 49.05 -4.70
CA VAL A 55 55.55 48.77 -5.20
C VAL A 55 56.38 50.07 -5.15
N LYS A 56 57.65 49.96 -4.77
CA LYS A 56 58.65 51.00 -4.87
C LYS A 56 59.69 50.58 -5.86
N LEU A 57 60.02 51.48 -6.78
CA LEU A 57 61.15 51.30 -7.65
C LEU A 57 62.39 51.82 -6.93
N THR A 58 63.55 51.12 -7.04
CA THR A 58 64.82 51.51 -6.44
C THR A 58 65.89 51.57 -7.52
N ASP A 59 66.86 52.44 -7.36
CA ASP A 59 67.94 52.62 -8.28
C ASP A 59 68.99 51.53 -8.20
N GLY A 60 68.83 50.57 -7.26
CA GLY A 60 69.68 49.38 -7.11
C GLY A 60 69.09 48.14 -7.81
N ASP A 61 67.93 48.19 -8.38
CA ASP A 61 67.35 47.07 -9.10
C ASP A 61 68.06 46.84 -10.42
N VAL A 62 68.43 45.59 -10.72
CA VAL A 62 69.01 45.21 -12.01
C VAL A 62 67.96 45.47 -13.08
N ASP A 63 68.34 46.25 -14.12
CA ASP A 63 67.43 46.69 -15.19
C ASP A 63 66.28 47.58 -14.74
N LEU A 64 66.27 48.10 -13.49
CA LEU A 64 65.19 48.95 -12.94
C LEU A 64 63.78 48.39 -13.09
N THR A 65 63.62 47.04 -13.17
CA THR A 65 62.37 46.36 -13.34
C THR A 65 61.92 45.69 -12.04
N VAL A 66 60.72 46.01 -11.54
CA VAL A 66 60.10 45.34 -10.40
C VAL A 66 58.91 44.53 -10.86
N ASN A 67 58.87 43.23 -10.57
CA ASN A 67 57.83 42.35 -10.93
C ASN A 67 56.76 42.27 -9.84
N VAL A 68 55.47 42.51 -10.23
CA VAL A 68 54.29 42.38 -9.36
C VAL A 68 53.41 41.27 -9.91
N LYS A 69 53.12 40.26 -9.10
CA LYS A 69 52.30 39.12 -9.50
C LYS A 69 50.90 39.21 -8.86
N PHE A 70 49.86 39.08 -9.68
CA PHE A 70 48.49 38.87 -9.24
C PHE A 70 48.07 37.45 -9.55
N ASN A 71 47.29 36.84 -8.65
CA ASN A 71 46.63 35.55 -8.87
C ASN A 71 45.14 35.80 -8.83
N ASN A 72 44.44 35.38 -9.86
CA ASN A 72 42.96 35.44 -9.90
C ASN A 72 42.38 34.17 -9.35
N GLU A 73 41.71 34.25 -8.22
CA GLU A 73 41.06 33.15 -7.55
C GLU A 73 39.61 33.05 -8.03
N LEU A 74 39.17 31.82 -8.34
CA LEU A 74 37.77 31.60 -8.75
C LEU A 74 36.84 31.92 -7.60
N LYS A 75 35.71 32.60 -7.91
CA LYS A 75 34.59 32.74 -7.00
C LYS A 75 33.98 31.37 -6.71
N THR A 76 34.00 30.98 -5.47
CA THR A 76 33.48 29.71 -5.00
C THR A 76 32.35 29.93 -4.01
N GLY A 77 31.53 28.88 -3.82
CA GLY A 77 30.49 28.83 -2.82
C GLY A 77 30.37 27.42 -2.27
N SER A 78 29.46 27.23 -1.35
CA SER A 78 29.25 25.93 -0.69
C SER A 78 27.80 25.48 -0.80
N ILE A 79 27.58 24.15 -0.86
CA ILE A 79 26.30 23.51 -0.76
C ILE A 79 26.24 22.79 0.59
N LYS A 80 25.22 23.09 1.38
CA LYS A 80 24.87 22.34 2.59
C LYS A 80 23.61 21.50 2.31
N ILE A 81 23.71 20.19 2.56
CA ILE A 81 22.57 19.28 2.49
C ILE A 81 22.11 18.97 3.91
N ASN A 82 20.83 19.18 4.19
CA ASN A 82 20.17 18.71 5.40
C ASN A 82 19.31 17.49 5.04
N LYS A 83 19.68 16.35 5.57
CA LYS A 83 18.92 15.12 5.39
C LYS A 83 17.94 14.94 6.53
N GLN A 84 16.67 14.62 6.18
CA GLN A 84 15.61 14.29 7.10
C GLN A 84 14.96 12.99 6.66
N SER A 85 14.83 12.03 7.56
CA SER A 85 14.11 10.77 7.33
C SER A 85 13.01 10.63 8.37
N GLU A 86 11.87 10.08 7.96
CA GLU A 86 10.69 9.95 8.82
C GLU A 86 10.96 9.09 10.07
N ASP A 87 11.90 8.17 9.98
CA ASP A 87 12.38 7.33 11.09
C ASP A 87 13.68 7.84 11.75
N ASN A 88 14.04 9.10 11.51
CA ASN A 88 15.22 9.77 12.05
C ASN A 88 16.59 9.15 11.65
N GLN A 89 16.63 8.25 10.66
CA GLN A 89 17.88 7.67 10.16
C GLN A 89 18.52 8.59 9.09
N ASN A 90 19.11 9.71 9.52
CA ASN A 90 19.60 10.79 8.66
C ASN A 90 21.09 10.64 8.29
N GLY A 91 21.86 9.92 9.09
CA GLY A 91 23.32 9.77 8.91
C GLY A 91 23.69 8.76 7.83
N GLY A 92 24.88 8.96 7.25
CA GLY A 92 25.46 8.03 6.29
C GLY A 92 24.81 8.02 4.91
N ARG A 93 23.98 9.02 4.57
CA ARG A 93 23.32 9.12 3.26
C ARG A 93 24.25 9.70 2.22
N GLU A 94 24.27 9.09 1.04
CA GLU A 94 25.16 9.46 -0.05
C GLU A 94 24.46 10.34 -1.06
N PHE A 95 25.15 11.40 -1.49
CA PHE A 95 24.67 12.34 -2.49
C PHE A 95 25.68 12.54 -3.59
N THR A 96 25.20 12.75 -4.81
CA THR A 96 25.99 13.29 -5.91
C THR A 96 25.56 14.70 -6.19
N VAL A 97 26.55 15.57 -6.44
CA VAL A 97 26.37 16.95 -6.92
C VAL A 97 27.03 17.06 -8.28
N THR A 98 26.26 17.33 -9.32
CA THR A 98 26.77 17.42 -10.70
C THR A 98 26.57 18.82 -11.25
N GLY A 99 27.58 19.37 -11.88
CA GLY A 99 27.54 20.68 -12.53
C GLY A 99 28.80 20.98 -13.30
N ASN A 100 28.69 21.73 -14.40
CA ASN A 100 29.84 22.10 -15.26
C ASN A 100 30.74 20.91 -15.64
N GLY A 101 30.14 19.75 -15.99
CA GLY A 101 30.88 18.53 -16.37
C GLY A 101 31.59 17.80 -15.22
N LYS A 102 31.44 18.27 -13.99
CA LYS A 102 32.03 17.65 -12.79
C LYS A 102 30.97 16.95 -11.94
N THR A 103 31.37 15.86 -11.28
CA THR A 103 30.58 15.14 -10.29
C THR A 103 31.34 15.06 -8.98
N TYR A 104 30.66 15.46 -7.91
CA TYR A 104 31.16 15.37 -6.53
C TYR A 104 30.30 14.35 -5.78
N SER A 105 30.93 13.57 -4.92
CA SER A 105 30.24 12.63 -4.02
C SER A 105 30.46 13.07 -2.59
N ILE A 106 29.37 13.20 -1.82
CA ILE A 106 29.41 13.58 -0.41
C ILE A 106 28.49 12.68 0.41
N LYS A 107 28.75 12.59 1.70
CA LYS A 107 28.01 11.74 2.63
C LYS A 107 27.62 12.51 3.89
N THR A 108 26.39 12.31 4.39
CA THR A 108 25.94 12.98 5.61
C THR A 108 26.63 12.39 6.86
N GLY A 109 26.97 13.27 7.80
CA GLY A 109 27.35 12.89 9.14
C GLY A 109 26.20 12.28 9.94
N SER A 110 26.44 11.91 11.19
CA SER A 110 25.42 11.38 12.12
C SER A 110 24.28 12.40 12.39
N ASP A 111 24.55 13.68 12.24
CA ASP A 111 23.61 14.79 12.36
C ASP A 111 22.71 14.98 11.11
N GLY A 112 22.94 14.19 10.06
CA GLY A 112 22.22 14.30 8.79
C GLY A 112 22.71 15.45 7.90
N VAL A 113 23.86 16.06 8.19
CA VAL A 113 24.41 17.18 7.42
C VAL A 113 25.57 16.74 6.55
N ALA A 114 25.62 17.23 5.31
CA ALA A 114 26.78 17.16 4.44
C ALA A 114 27.07 18.56 3.87
N ILE A 115 28.37 18.90 3.73
CA ILE A 115 28.80 20.18 3.15
C ILE A 115 29.80 19.90 2.04
N LEU A 116 29.56 20.49 0.87
CA LEU A 116 30.49 20.53 -0.24
C LEU A 116 30.94 21.99 -0.40
N SER A 117 32.22 22.26 -0.08
CA SER A 117 32.78 23.58 -0.09
C SER A 117 33.64 23.83 -1.35
N ASP A 118 33.93 25.10 -1.60
CA ASP A 118 34.91 25.61 -2.57
C ASP A 118 34.62 25.16 -4.01
N ILE A 119 33.36 25.06 -4.38
CA ILE A 119 32.96 24.74 -5.77
C ILE A 119 32.68 26.01 -6.55
N PRO A 120 33.01 26.07 -7.87
CA PRO A 120 32.91 27.27 -8.68
C PRO A 120 31.47 27.80 -8.77
N VAL A 121 31.32 29.14 -8.75
CA VAL A 121 30.03 29.78 -8.98
C VAL A 121 29.71 29.96 -10.47
N TYR A 122 30.76 30.17 -11.29
CA TYR A 122 30.64 30.45 -12.72
C TYR A 122 31.43 29.47 -13.57
N ASP A 123 30.93 29.19 -14.76
CA ASP A 123 31.61 28.40 -15.78
C ASP A 123 32.64 29.24 -16.56
N SER A 124 33.28 28.64 -17.59
CA SER A 124 34.26 29.34 -18.45
C SER A 124 33.67 30.47 -19.29
N ASN A 125 32.37 30.52 -19.43
CA ASN A 125 31.65 31.52 -20.21
C ASN A 125 31.02 32.63 -19.33
N ASN A 126 31.41 32.69 -18.04
CA ASN A 126 30.85 33.59 -17.05
C ASN A 126 29.35 33.39 -16.74
N GLN A 127 28.79 32.20 -17.04
CA GLN A 127 27.43 31.84 -16.69
C GLN A 127 27.41 31.16 -15.33
N LYS A 128 26.37 31.44 -14.50
CA LYS A 128 26.21 30.73 -13.24
C LYS A 128 25.99 29.25 -13.48
N ILE A 129 26.75 28.42 -12.79
CA ILE A 129 26.62 26.98 -12.85
C ILE A 129 25.37 26.56 -12.12
N VAL A 130 24.53 25.73 -12.78
CA VAL A 130 23.41 25.03 -12.15
C VAL A 130 23.93 23.66 -11.70
N TYR A 131 23.93 23.45 -10.39
CA TYR A 131 24.27 22.15 -9.79
C TYR A 131 23.00 21.34 -9.56
N THR A 132 23.04 20.06 -9.92
CA THR A 132 21.97 19.08 -9.64
C THR A 132 22.44 18.18 -8.51
N ILE A 133 21.60 18.05 -7.47
CA ILE A 133 21.85 17.23 -6.29
C ILE A 133 20.89 16.03 -6.31
N SER A 134 21.43 14.82 -6.16
CA SER A 134 20.65 13.57 -6.13
C SER A 134 21.11 12.69 -4.98
N GLU A 135 20.18 12.12 -4.22
CA GLU A 135 20.49 11.08 -3.24
C GLU A 135 20.78 9.76 -3.97
N LYS A 136 21.80 9.03 -3.53
CA LYS A 136 22.21 7.74 -4.06
C LYS A 136 21.95 6.64 -3.05
N ASN A 137 21.82 5.40 -3.54
CA ASN A 137 21.68 4.21 -2.70
C ASN A 137 20.60 4.37 -1.63
N VAL A 138 19.45 4.98 -2.03
CA VAL A 138 18.32 5.17 -1.14
C VAL A 138 17.81 3.80 -0.69
N PRO A 139 17.76 3.49 0.63
CA PRO A 139 17.23 2.21 1.10
C PRO A 139 15.81 1.96 0.62
N VAL A 140 15.52 0.72 0.25
CA VAL A 140 14.24 0.29 -0.37
C VAL A 140 12.99 0.66 0.44
N LYS A 141 13.12 0.83 1.74
CA LYS A 141 12.03 1.25 2.63
C LYS A 141 11.54 2.68 2.41
N TYR A 142 12.30 3.52 1.68
CA TYR A 142 11.92 4.90 1.39
C TYR A 142 11.50 5.09 -0.05
N VAL A 143 10.67 6.10 -0.25
CA VAL A 143 10.44 6.67 -1.58
C VAL A 143 11.70 7.43 -2.00
N VAL A 144 12.16 7.21 -3.23
CA VAL A 144 13.34 7.92 -3.76
C VAL A 144 12.99 9.40 -3.94
N PRO A 145 13.69 10.33 -3.24
CA PRO A 145 13.41 11.74 -3.35
C PRO A 145 13.84 12.28 -4.73
N ALA A 146 13.08 13.25 -5.23
CA ALA A 146 13.44 13.93 -6.47
C ALA A 146 14.77 14.69 -6.34
N SER A 147 15.53 14.73 -7.43
CA SER A 147 16.71 15.58 -7.54
C SER A 147 16.35 17.04 -7.39
N GLN A 148 17.26 17.85 -6.81
CA GLN A 148 17.09 19.28 -6.64
C GLN A 148 18.18 20.04 -7.35
N THR A 149 17.88 21.22 -7.89
CA THR A 149 18.86 22.10 -8.52
C THR A 149 19.17 23.30 -7.63
N VAL A 150 20.38 23.86 -7.80
CA VAL A 150 20.84 25.02 -7.07
C VAL A 150 21.88 25.81 -7.89
N THR A 151 21.84 27.13 -7.78
CA THR A 151 22.93 28.05 -8.19
C THR A 151 23.56 28.64 -6.93
N LEU A 152 24.86 28.93 -6.99
CA LEU A 152 25.60 29.44 -5.85
C LEU A 152 25.78 30.96 -5.89
N THR A 153 26.07 31.51 -4.70
CA THR A 153 26.57 32.87 -4.51
C THR A 153 27.98 32.74 -3.95
N ALA A 154 28.88 33.62 -4.40
CA ALA A 154 30.25 33.64 -3.91
C ALA A 154 30.30 33.81 -2.38
N ASP A 155 31.22 33.15 -1.73
CA ASP A 155 31.47 33.17 -0.29
C ASP A 155 30.25 32.81 0.59
N ALA A 156 29.22 32.19 -0.02
CA ALA A 156 27.98 31.82 0.67
C ALA A 156 27.73 30.33 0.64
N THR A 157 27.00 29.84 1.67
CA THR A 157 26.49 28.48 1.73
C THR A 157 25.02 28.45 1.38
N THR A 158 24.67 27.70 0.33
CA THR A 158 23.27 27.44 -0.03
C THR A 158 22.81 26.11 0.53
N THR A 159 21.70 26.12 1.27
CA THR A 159 21.15 24.90 1.91
C THR A 159 20.04 24.29 1.09
N LYS A 160 20.07 22.95 0.94
CA LYS A 160 19.00 22.12 0.39
C LYS A 160 18.60 21.03 1.38
N THR A 161 17.30 20.76 1.51
CA THR A 161 16.77 19.72 2.39
C THR A 161 16.21 18.59 1.56
N PHE A 162 16.65 17.36 1.87
CA PHE A 162 16.13 16.13 1.29
C PHE A 162 15.37 15.36 2.36
N LYS A 163 14.10 15.04 2.05
CA LYS A 163 13.24 14.24 2.94
C LYS A 163 13.08 12.84 2.38
N ASN A 164 13.30 11.82 3.22
CA ASN A 164 12.94 10.44 2.91
C ASN A 164 11.70 10.06 3.70
N VAL A 165 10.62 9.76 2.98
CA VAL A 165 9.38 9.24 3.53
C VAL A 165 9.38 7.73 3.44
N LEU A 166 8.83 7.05 4.45
CA LEU A 166 8.68 5.60 4.45
C LEU A 166 7.58 5.20 3.47
N LYS A 167 7.78 4.09 2.78
CA LYS A 167 6.72 3.45 2.01
C LYS A 167 5.73 2.81 2.98
N LYS A 168 4.46 3.01 2.75
CA LYS A 168 3.34 2.55 3.58
C LYS A 168 2.33 1.83 2.71
N PHE A 169 1.51 0.98 3.32
CA PHE A 169 0.43 0.29 2.63
C PHE A 169 -0.85 0.27 3.46
N THR A 170 -1.98 0.11 2.78
CA THR A 170 -3.26 -0.30 3.35
C THR A 170 -3.69 -1.59 2.68
N ALA A 171 -4.15 -2.59 3.44
CA ALA A 171 -4.79 -3.77 2.88
C ALA A 171 -6.30 -3.53 2.72
N GLN A 172 -6.82 -3.89 1.55
CA GLN A 172 -8.23 -3.89 1.19
C GLN A 172 -8.60 -5.34 0.88
N VAL A 173 -9.31 -5.98 1.78
CA VAL A 173 -9.65 -7.40 1.69
C VAL A 173 -11.12 -7.55 1.38
N THR A 174 -11.43 -8.39 0.39
CA THR A 174 -12.79 -8.77 0.03
C THR A 174 -12.92 -10.28 0.19
N LYS A 175 -13.77 -10.70 1.12
CA LYS A 175 -14.18 -12.09 1.31
C LYS A 175 -15.26 -12.43 0.30
N GLN A 176 -15.16 -13.60 -0.31
CA GLN A 176 -16.14 -14.14 -1.26
C GLN A 176 -16.41 -15.61 -0.97
N ASP A 177 -17.59 -16.08 -1.34
CA ASP A 177 -17.86 -17.50 -1.44
C ASP A 177 -17.05 -18.14 -2.56
N SER A 178 -16.48 -19.33 -2.32
CA SER A 178 -15.58 -20.00 -3.27
C SER A 178 -16.26 -20.47 -4.56
N GLU A 179 -17.58 -20.70 -4.53
CA GLU A 179 -18.34 -21.22 -5.69
C GLU A 179 -19.08 -20.14 -6.45
N THR A 180 -19.70 -19.19 -5.73
CA THR A 180 -20.64 -18.21 -6.30
C THR A 180 -20.15 -16.78 -6.24
N ALA A 181 -19.09 -16.52 -5.48
CA ALA A 181 -18.59 -15.19 -5.10
C ALA A 181 -19.58 -14.37 -4.23
N SER A 182 -20.80 -14.84 -4.04
CA SER A 182 -21.86 -14.24 -3.21
C SER A 182 -22.23 -15.19 -2.09
N ALA A 183 -22.78 -14.69 -0.99
CA ALA A 183 -23.26 -15.55 0.10
C ALA A 183 -24.26 -16.61 -0.39
N GLN A 184 -24.19 -17.82 0.17
CA GLN A 184 -25.09 -18.94 -0.12
C GLN A 184 -25.93 -19.29 1.10
N GLY A 185 -27.18 -19.73 0.87
CA GLY A 185 -28.10 -20.07 1.92
C GLY A 185 -28.43 -18.90 2.84
N ASP A 186 -28.50 -19.16 4.14
CA ASP A 186 -28.62 -18.13 5.17
C ASP A 186 -27.25 -17.65 5.69
N GLY A 187 -26.14 -18.06 5.03
CA GLY A 187 -24.79 -17.62 5.36
C GLY A 187 -24.55 -16.15 5.02
N THR A 188 -23.59 -15.52 5.67
CA THR A 188 -23.23 -14.13 5.45
C THR A 188 -21.74 -13.95 5.24
N LEU A 189 -21.33 -13.01 4.39
CA LEU A 189 -19.93 -12.61 4.24
C LEU A 189 -19.52 -11.57 5.29
N SER A 190 -20.49 -10.99 6.01
CA SER A 190 -20.30 -10.03 7.09
C SER A 190 -19.94 -10.73 8.39
N GLY A 191 -19.11 -10.08 9.20
CA GLY A 191 -18.79 -10.55 10.55
C GLY A 191 -17.58 -11.49 10.65
N ALA A 192 -16.94 -11.84 9.54
CA ALA A 192 -15.66 -12.54 9.59
C ALA A 192 -14.56 -11.64 10.20
N VAL A 193 -13.77 -12.20 11.11
CA VAL A 193 -12.71 -11.46 11.82
C VAL A 193 -11.35 -11.86 11.28
N TYR A 194 -10.60 -10.88 10.80
CA TYR A 194 -9.24 -11.05 10.29
C TYR A 194 -8.22 -10.38 11.20
N GLY A 195 -7.11 -11.07 11.45
CA GLY A 195 -5.94 -10.54 12.13
C GLY A 195 -4.92 -10.00 11.14
N ILE A 196 -4.32 -8.87 11.47
CA ILE A 196 -3.11 -8.37 10.83
C ILE A 196 -1.94 -8.71 11.74
N TYR A 197 -0.98 -9.46 11.21
CA TYR A 197 0.19 -9.90 11.95
C TYR A 197 1.44 -9.25 11.38
N ARG A 198 2.39 -8.91 12.26
CA ARG A 198 3.72 -8.43 11.89
C ARG A 198 4.77 -9.34 12.49
N ASN A 199 5.60 -9.96 11.65
CA ASN A 199 6.59 -10.96 12.08
C ASN A 199 5.98 -12.09 12.94
N GLY A 200 4.71 -12.48 12.68
CA GLY A 200 3.99 -13.49 13.42
C GLY A 200 3.25 -13.02 14.69
N GLU A 201 3.36 -11.75 15.06
CA GLU A 201 2.64 -11.17 16.20
C GLU A 201 1.39 -10.40 15.72
N LEU A 202 0.24 -10.63 16.36
CA LEU A 202 -1.02 -9.93 16.08
C LEU A 202 -0.87 -8.44 16.46
N VAL A 203 -1.12 -7.55 15.49
CA VAL A 203 -1.04 -6.10 15.70
C VAL A 203 -2.39 -5.41 15.65
N ASP A 204 -3.34 -5.93 14.85
CA ASP A 204 -4.70 -5.39 14.76
C ASP A 204 -5.68 -6.47 14.30
N THR A 205 -6.98 -6.20 14.49
CA THR A 205 -8.08 -7.02 13.96
C THR A 205 -9.07 -6.15 13.19
N TYR A 206 -9.68 -6.75 12.16
CA TYR A 206 -10.69 -6.12 11.32
C TYR A 206 -11.84 -7.10 11.09
N THR A 207 -13.05 -6.57 10.98
CA THR A 207 -14.26 -7.34 10.72
C THR A 207 -14.81 -6.96 9.35
N THR A 208 -15.27 -7.93 8.58
CA THR A 208 -15.91 -7.71 7.29
C THR A 208 -17.28 -7.04 7.43
N ASP A 209 -17.58 -6.10 6.52
CA ASP A 209 -18.89 -5.46 6.38
C ASP A 209 -19.89 -6.35 5.62
N GLU A 210 -21.06 -5.80 5.29
CA GLU A 210 -22.14 -6.47 4.57
C GLU A 210 -21.72 -6.97 3.16
N ASN A 211 -20.67 -6.39 2.59
CA ASN A 211 -20.11 -6.79 1.30
C ASN A 211 -18.93 -7.76 1.42
N GLY A 212 -18.65 -8.27 2.63
CA GLY A 212 -17.47 -9.07 2.91
C GLY A 212 -16.16 -8.27 2.89
N TYR A 213 -16.22 -6.94 3.02
CA TYR A 213 -15.07 -6.06 2.83
C TYR A 213 -14.57 -5.44 4.13
N PHE A 214 -13.25 -5.29 4.22
CA PHE A 214 -12.62 -4.38 5.18
C PHE A 214 -11.41 -3.69 4.59
N LYS A 215 -11.03 -2.55 5.18
CA LYS A 215 -9.82 -1.81 4.85
C LYS A 215 -9.05 -1.52 6.14
N THR A 216 -7.74 -1.77 6.11
CA THR A 216 -6.87 -1.50 7.26
C THR A 216 -6.53 -0.02 7.38
N LYS A 217 -6.06 0.40 8.55
CA LYS A 217 -5.25 1.61 8.68
C LYS A 217 -3.96 1.46 7.87
N GLU A 218 -3.22 2.53 7.76
CA GLU A 218 -1.94 2.53 7.07
C GLU A 218 -0.81 1.96 7.95
N TYR A 219 0.02 1.09 7.38
CA TYR A 219 1.20 0.51 8.02
C TYR A 219 2.45 0.83 7.21
N VAL A 220 3.59 1.02 7.88
CA VAL A 220 4.89 1.05 7.22
C VAL A 220 5.17 -0.33 6.63
N CYS A 221 5.56 -0.38 5.34
CA CYS A 221 5.86 -1.64 4.66
C CYS A 221 6.85 -2.52 5.44
N GLY A 222 6.64 -3.82 5.43
CA GLY A 222 7.41 -4.80 6.17
C GLY A 222 6.80 -6.18 6.05
N ASN A 223 7.23 -7.12 6.89
CA ASN A 223 6.75 -8.50 6.89
C ASN A 223 5.42 -8.59 7.65
N TYR A 224 4.33 -8.40 6.92
CA TYR A 224 2.97 -8.56 7.44
C TYR A 224 2.23 -9.70 6.76
N THR A 225 1.26 -10.26 7.50
CA THR A 225 0.29 -11.23 6.96
C THR A 225 -1.12 -10.88 7.41
N VAL A 226 -2.09 -11.31 6.60
CA VAL A 226 -3.53 -11.32 6.92
C VAL A 226 -3.94 -12.77 7.11
N GLN A 227 -4.70 -13.07 8.16
CA GLN A 227 -5.23 -14.40 8.42
C GLN A 227 -6.60 -14.30 9.09
N GLU A 228 -7.52 -15.16 8.71
CA GLU A 228 -8.81 -15.23 9.38
C GLU A 228 -8.66 -15.80 10.80
N ILE A 229 -9.32 -15.18 11.77
CA ILE A 229 -9.36 -15.60 13.19
C ILE A 229 -10.68 -16.30 13.50
N SER A 230 -11.76 -15.79 12.90
CA SER A 230 -13.11 -16.31 13.10
C SER A 230 -13.91 -16.15 11.81
N PRO A 231 -14.51 -17.22 11.27
CA PRO A 231 -15.31 -17.12 10.07
C PRO A 231 -16.60 -16.34 10.32
N SER A 232 -17.24 -15.90 9.26
CA SER A 232 -18.59 -15.37 9.29
C SER A 232 -19.60 -16.51 9.44
N GLU A 233 -20.83 -16.17 9.80
CA GLU A 233 -21.91 -17.14 10.01
C GLU A 233 -22.16 -17.95 8.73
N GLY A 234 -22.20 -19.29 8.90
CA GLY A 234 -22.43 -20.23 7.81
C GLY A 234 -21.21 -20.59 6.98
N TYR A 235 -20.02 -20.06 7.28
CA TYR A 235 -18.78 -20.34 6.57
C TYR A 235 -17.76 -21.13 7.39
N LEU A 236 -16.84 -21.82 6.71
CA LEU A 236 -15.71 -22.49 7.31
C LEU A 236 -14.55 -21.52 7.52
N LEU A 237 -13.74 -21.77 8.54
CA LEU A 237 -12.53 -21.00 8.80
C LEU A 237 -11.51 -21.19 7.66
N ASP A 238 -11.02 -20.08 7.08
CA ASP A 238 -9.86 -20.09 6.18
C ASP A 238 -8.55 -20.00 6.99
N GLU A 239 -7.82 -21.09 7.05
CA GLU A 239 -6.51 -21.16 7.74
C GLU A 239 -5.35 -20.60 6.92
N THR A 240 -5.61 -20.08 5.71
CA THR A 240 -4.59 -19.56 4.81
C THR A 240 -3.96 -18.28 5.37
N VAL A 241 -2.64 -18.21 5.27
CA VAL A 241 -1.86 -17.03 5.68
C VAL A 241 -1.48 -16.23 4.43
N TYR A 242 -2.02 -15.03 4.28
CA TYR A 242 -1.82 -14.17 3.12
C TYR A 242 -0.71 -13.14 3.40
N PRO A 243 0.44 -13.15 2.69
CA PRO A 243 1.47 -12.13 2.86
C PRO A 243 0.99 -10.78 2.30
N VAL A 244 1.31 -9.68 3.00
CA VAL A 244 0.95 -8.32 2.60
C VAL A 244 2.02 -7.32 3.03
N GLY A 245 2.36 -6.36 2.16
CA GLY A 245 3.31 -5.28 2.47
C GLY A 245 4.77 -5.69 2.62
N ALA A 246 5.16 -6.93 2.30
CA ALA A 246 6.49 -7.47 2.52
C ALA A 246 7.50 -7.05 1.44
N GLU A 247 7.09 -6.97 0.18
CA GLU A 247 7.97 -6.68 -0.97
C GLU A 247 8.07 -5.18 -1.22
N THR A 248 8.80 -4.47 -0.36
CA THR A 248 8.91 -2.99 -0.40
C THR A 248 9.56 -2.46 -1.67
N GLU A 249 10.36 -3.25 -2.40
CA GLU A 249 10.94 -2.93 -3.70
C GLU A 249 9.89 -2.72 -4.79
N ASN A 250 8.74 -3.37 -4.68
CA ASN A 250 7.66 -3.24 -5.64
C ASN A 250 6.86 -1.94 -5.50
N TYR A 251 7.09 -1.19 -4.41
CA TYR A 251 6.40 0.08 -4.16
C TYR A 251 7.29 1.25 -4.53
N SER A 252 6.76 2.23 -5.26
CA SER A 252 7.46 3.43 -5.71
C SER A 252 7.00 4.72 -5.04
N ILE A 253 5.82 4.69 -4.40
CA ILE A 253 5.16 5.84 -3.77
C ILE A 253 5.00 5.64 -2.27
N GLU A 254 4.62 6.70 -1.56
CA GLU A 254 4.44 6.66 -0.10
C GLU A 254 3.25 5.79 0.31
N HIS A 255 2.10 5.96 -0.35
CA HIS A 255 0.82 5.33 0.02
C HIS A 255 0.43 4.28 -1.02
N ASN A 256 0.47 3.01 -0.64
CA ASN A 256 0.25 1.88 -1.55
C ASN A 256 -0.98 1.08 -1.11
N PRO A 257 -2.15 1.24 -1.77
CA PRO A 257 -3.30 0.36 -1.53
C PRO A 257 -3.03 -1.02 -2.14
N ILE A 258 -3.21 -2.07 -1.33
CA ILE A 258 -3.08 -3.47 -1.74
C ILE A 258 -4.45 -4.10 -1.64
N SER A 259 -5.02 -4.53 -2.76
CA SER A 259 -6.30 -5.23 -2.80
C SER A 259 -6.05 -6.73 -2.91
N MET A 260 -6.80 -7.52 -2.12
CA MET A 260 -6.80 -8.97 -2.17
C MET A 260 -8.22 -9.50 -2.04
N THR A 261 -8.48 -10.62 -2.68
CA THR A 261 -9.71 -11.40 -2.53
C THR A 261 -9.36 -12.70 -1.83
N VAL A 262 -10.12 -13.04 -0.81
CA VAL A 262 -10.06 -14.33 -0.11
C VAL A 262 -11.36 -15.07 -0.39
N THR A 263 -11.29 -16.40 -0.57
CA THR A 263 -12.45 -17.22 -0.86
C THR A 263 -12.62 -18.27 0.23
N GLU A 264 -13.85 -18.50 0.66
CA GLU A 264 -14.19 -19.42 1.72
C GLU A 264 -15.35 -20.32 1.33
N ASP A 265 -15.37 -21.52 1.90
CA ASP A 265 -16.40 -22.51 1.65
C ASP A 265 -17.56 -22.35 2.64
N VAL A 266 -18.80 -22.32 2.12
CA VAL A 266 -20.00 -22.34 2.94
C VAL A 266 -20.16 -23.72 3.58
N LEU A 267 -20.65 -23.77 4.82
CA LEU A 267 -21.07 -25.01 5.48
C LEU A 267 -22.16 -25.70 4.64
N LYS A 268 -22.08 -27.00 4.42
CA LYS A 268 -23.07 -27.78 3.67
C LYS A 268 -23.44 -29.09 4.39
N GLY A 269 -24.68 -29.47 4.28
CA GLY A 269 -25.20 -30.72 4.81
C GLY A 269 -26.22 -31.38 3.88
N LYS A 270 -26.66 -32.58 4.24
CA LYS A 270 -27.69 -33.36 3.53
C LYS A 270 -28.89 -33.65 4.42
N ILE A 271 -30.05 -33.74 3.83
CA ILE A 271 -31.27 -34.18 4.48
C ILE A 271 -31.64 -35.53 3.90
N SER A 272 -31.77 -36.54 4.77
CA SER A 272 -32.17 -37.89 4.41
C SER A 272 -33.52 -38.23 5.04
N ILE A 273 -34.41 -38.73 4.24
CA ILE A 273 -35.78 -39.08 4.60
C ILE A 273 -35.97 -40.58 4.45
N ILE A 274 -36.60 -41.23 5.46
CA ILE A 274 -37.15 -42.56 5.35
C ILE A 274 -38.67 -42.39 5.56
N LYS A 275 -39.45 -42.64 4.52
CA LYS A 275 -40.88 -42.41 4.51
C LYS A 275 -41.65 -43.74 4.57
N HIS A 276 -42.54 -43.89 5.56
CA HIS A 276 -43.41 -45.01 5.74
C HIS A 276 -44.87 -44.57 5.89
N SER A 277 -45.78 -45.51 5.72
CA SER A 277 -47.19 -45.28 6.06
C SER A 277 -47.55 -46.06 7.33
N ASP A 278 -48.25 -45.39 8.25
CA ASP A 278 -48.83 -45.99 9.45
C ASP A 278 -50.27 -46.50 9.13
N ASP A 279 -50.39 -47.80 8.98
CA ASP A 279 -51.72 -48.43 8.75
C ASP A 279 -52.50 -48.66 10.05
N GLY A 280 -51.96 -48.23 11.20
CA GLY A 280 -52.51 -48.40 12.52
C GLY A 280 -52.35 -49.81 13.08
N SER A 281 -51.56 -50.67 12.45
CA SER A 281 -51.13 -51.95 12.97
C SER A 281 -49.87 -51.81 13.85
N THR A 282 -49.59 -52.84 14.66
CA THR A 282 -48.35 -52.89 15.47
C THR A 282 -47.20 -53.57 14.73
N GLN A 283 -47.30 -53.78 13.42
CA GLN A 283 -46.30 -54.39 12.57
C GLN A 283 -45.38 -53.37 11.90
N ILE A 284 -44.32 -53.82 11.25
CA ILE A 284 -43.36 -52.99 10.50
C ILE A 284 -44.11 -52.17 9.45
N GLU A 285 -43.97 -50.86 9.51
CA GLU A 285 -44.57 -49.91 8.60
C GLU A 285 -44.12 -50.16 7.16
N THR A 286 -45.03 -49.92 6.20
CA THR A 286 -44.74 -50.15 4.79
C THR A 286 -44.01 -48.94 4.20
N PRO A 287 -42.84 -49.13 3.48
CA PRO A 287 -42.20 -48.03 2.77
C PRO A 287 -43.15 -47.35 1.78
N GLU A 288 -43.12 -46.02 1.75
CA GLU A 288 -43.87 -45.24 0.77
C GLU A 288 -43.02 -44.97 -0.49
N VAL A 289 -43.07 -45.95 -1.40
CA VAL A 289 -42.39 -45.85 -2.69
C VAL A 289 -42.97 -44.76 -3.56
N GLY A 290 -42.14 -43.86 -4.08
CA GLY A 290 -42.57 -42.75 -4.96
C GLY A 290 -43.28 -41.60 -4.22
N ALA A 291 -43.19 -41.48 -2.90
CA ALA A 291 -43.50 -40.25 -2.21
C ALA A 291 -42.56 -39.14 -2.65
N GLU A 292 -43.13 -37.96 -2.85
CA GLU A 292 -42.37 -36.81 -3.44
C GLU A 292 -42.33 -35.65 -2.46
N PHE A 293 -41.14 -34.98 -2.37
CA PHE A 293 -40.93 -33.84 -1.49
C PHE A 293 -40.21 -32.73 -2.21
N GLU A 294 -40.59 -31.50 -1.92
CA GLU A 294 -39.84 -30.30 -2.18
C GLU A 294 -39.07 -29.90 -0.93
N VAL A 295 -37.78 -29.71 -1.08
CA VAL A 295 -36.87 -29.21 -0.02
C VAL A 295 -36.35 -27.87 -0.50
N TYR A 296 -36.52 -26.80 0.27
CA TYR A 296 -36.09 -25.47 -0.13
C TYR A 296 -35.72 -24.60 1.07
N LEU A 297 -34.80 -23.65 0.82
CA LEU A 297 -34.37 -22.69 1.84
C LEU A 297 -35.55 -21.84 2.29
N LYS A 298 -35.85 -21.80 3.58
CA LYS A 298 -37.01 -21.12 4.17
C LYS A 298 -37.02 -19.62 3.86
N SER A 299 -35.86 -18.96 3.91
CA SER A 299 -35.73 -17.53 3.63
C SER A 299 -36.07 -17.16 2.18
N SER A 300 -36.05 -18.12 1.25
CA SER A 300 -36.51 -17.93 -0.14
C SER A 300 -38.04 -17.83 -0.26
N GLY A 301 -38.80 -18.27 0.75
CA GLY A 301 -40.24 -18.18 0.82
C GLY A 301 -41.00 -19.28 0.08
N SER A 302 -40.50 -19.83 -1.03
CA SER A 302 -41.09 -20.99 -1.73
C SER A 302 -40.01 -21.77 -2.49
N TYR A 303 -40.36 -23.00 -2.92
CA TYR A 303 -39.48 -23.84 -3.74
C TYR A 303 -39.09 -23.18 -5.07
N GLU A 304 -40.06 -22.52 -5.74
CA GLU A 304 -39.83 -21.87 -7.02
C GLU A 304 -38.87 -20.65 -6.88
N ALA A 305 -38.95 -19.93 -5.75
CA ALA A 305 -38.14 -18.74 -5.51
C ALA A 305 -36.72 -19.05 -5.05
N ALA A 306 -36.48 -20.27 -4.51
CA ALA A 306 -35.15 -20.69 -4.06
C ALA A 306 -34.19 -20.89 -5.24
N ASN A 307 -32.91 -20.55 -5.03
CA ASN A 307 -31.85 -20.81 -6.00
C ASN A 307 -31.64 -22.32 -6.18
N ASP A 308 -31.10 -22.73 -7.34
CA ASP A 308 -30.90 -24.16 -7.62
C ASP A 308 -29.94 -24.84 -6.62
N SER A 309 -28.99 -24.10 -6.03
CA SER A 309 -28.12 -24.60 -4.97
C SER A 309 -28.82 -24.80 -3.64
N GLU A 310 -29.94 -24.16 -3.40
CA GLU A 310 -30.67 -24.02 -2.14
C GLU A 310 -31.99 -24.78 -2.11
N LYS A 311 -32.22 -25.67 -3.07
CA LYS A 311 -33.40 -26.50 -3.17
C LYS A 311 -33.08 -27.89 -3.73
N ASP A 312 -33.94 -28.86 -3.44
CA ASP A 312 -33.89 -30.19 -4.07
C ASP A 312 -35.30 -30.77 -4.17
N TYR A 313 -35.47 -31.70 -5.13
CA TYR A 313 -36.68 -32.46 -5.34
C TYR A 313 -36.42 -33.94 -5.07
N LEU A 314 -37.13 -34.50 -4.11
CA LEU A 314 -36.90 -35.87 -3.65
C LEU A 314 -38.01 -36.81 -4.09
N VAL A 315 -37.64 -38.00 -4.51
CA VAL A 315 -38.57 -39.11 -4.76
C VAL A 315 -38.09 -40.32 -3.99
N CYS A 316 -38.93 -40.87 -3.10
CA CYS A 316 -38.57 -42.02 -2.29
C CYS A 316 -38.45 -43.28 -3.13
N ASP A 317 -37.38 -44.07 -2.88
CA ASP A 317 -37.05 -45.34 -3.51
C ASP A 317 -37.91 -46.52 -2.95
N GLU A 318 -37.56 -47.73 -3.34
CA GLU A 318 -38.24 -48.97 -2.90
C GLU A 318 -38.16 -49.21 -1.38
N ASN A 319 -37.26 -48.55 -0.68
CA ASN A 319 -37.14 -48.60 0.79
C ASN A 319 -37.79 -47.40 1.48
N GLY A 320 -38.49 -46.57 0.72
CA GLY A 320 -39.01 -45.28 1.20
C GLY A 320 -37.93 -44.23 1.48
N TYR A 321 -36.70 -44.43 0.97
CA TYR A 321 -35.56 -43.56 1.23
C TYR A 321 -35.40 -42.51 0.12
N ALA A 322 -35.08 -41.28 0.53
CA ALA A 322 -34.66 -40.20 -0.35
C ALA A 322 -33.61 -39.32 0.35
N GLN A 323 -32.71 -38.71 -0.39
CA GLN A 323 -31.65 -37.85 0.14
C GLN A 323 -31.44 -36.63 -0.78
N THR A 324 -31.22 -35.49 -0.16
CA THR A 324 -30.85 -34.26 -0.91
C THR A 324 -29.40 -34.33 -1.38
N LYS A 325 -29.06 -33.51 -2.37
CA LYS A 325 -27.67 -33.07 -2.58
C LYS A 325 -27.14 -32.33 -1.35
N MET A 326 -25.87 -31.93 -1.36
CA MET A 326 -25.31 -31.03 -0.36
C MET A 326 -26.01 -29.67 -0.48
N LEU A 327 -26.71 -29.25 0.56
CA LEU A 327 -27.39 -27.96 0.69
C LEU A 327 -26.56 -27.02 1.58
N PRO A 328 -26.42 -25.73 1.25
CA PRO A 328 -25.67 -24.77 2.05
C PRO A 328 -26.34 -24.50 3.42
N TYR A 329 -25.57 -23.84 4.31
CA TYR A 329 -26.03 -23.42 5.62
C TYR A 329 -27.39 -22.69 5.56
N GLY A 330 -28.31 -23.04 6.46
CA GLY A 330 -29.61 -22.37 6.59
C GLY A 330 -30.71 -23.28 7.09
N ILE A 331 -31.91 -22.71 7.21
CA ILE A 331 -33.13 -23.42 7.60
C ILE A 331 -33.89 -23.80 6.34
N TYR A 332 -34.15 -25.10 6.18
CA TYR A 332 -34.87 -25.68 5.04
C TYR A 332 -36.26 -26.13 5.43
N VAL A 333 -37.23 -25.85 4.59
CA VAL A 333 -38.57 -26.44 4.66
C VAL A 333 -38.58 -27.74 3.87
N VAL A 334 -39.11 -28.81 4.46
CA VAL A 334 -39.41 -30.07 3.80
C VAL A 334 -40.91 -30.21 3.66
N HIS A 335 -41.39 -30.10 2.42
CA HIS A 335 -42.79 -30.09 2.04
C HIS A 335 -43.14 -31.34 1.23
N GLN A 336 -44.10 -32.15 1.71
CA GLN A 336 -44.59 -33.34 0.97
C GLN A 336 -45.59 -32.91 -0.07
N ILE A 337 -45.31 -33.17 -1.33
CA ILE A 337 -46.24 -32.83 -2.44
C ILE A 337 -47.07 -34.06 -2.90
N LYS A 338 -46.56 -35.25 -2.67
CA LYS A 338 -47.22 -36.49 -3.03
C LYS A 338 -46.97 -37.59 -2.03
N GLY A 339 -48.00 -38.26 -1.53
CA GLY A 339 -47.99 -39.45 -0.71
C GLY A 339 -48.77 -40.60 -1.38
N LEU A 340 -49.00 -41.68 -0.65
CA LEU A 340 -49.87 -42.76 -1.10
C LEU A 340 -51.35 -42.31 -1.15
N GLU A 341 -52.12 -42.92 -2.07
CA GLU A 341 -53.55 -42.76 -2.06
C GLU A 341 -54.10 -43.24 -0.71
N ASN A 342 -55.07 -42.55 -0.12
CA ASN A 342 -55.68 -42.86 1.14
C ASN A 342 -54.88 -42.54 2.42
N THR A 343 -53.76 -41.86 2.33
CA THR A 343 -53.08 -41.32 3.48
C THR A 343 -53.31 -39.81 3.60
N GLU A 344 -53.19 -39.27 4.81
CA GLU A 344 -53.15 -37.83 5.07
C GLU A 344 -51.67 -37.41 4.93
N GLN A 345 -51.42 -36.41 4.08
CA GLN A 345 -50.09 -35.82 3.94
C GLN A 345 -49.63 -35.24 5.28
N MET A 346 -48.37 -35.36 5.58
CA MET A 346 -47.80 -34.76 6.77
C MET A 346 -47.71 -33.27 6.68
N GLU A 347 -47.64 -32.59 7.82
CA GLU A 347 -47.32 -31.16 7.89
C GLU A 347 -45.85 -30.91 7.52
N ASP A 348 -45.59 -29.71 6.98
CA ASP A 348 -44.21 -29.26 6.70
C ASP A 348 -43.37 -29.21 7.98
N PHE A 349 -42.09 -29.53 7.86
CA PHE A 349 -41.16 -29.37 8.95
C PHE A 349 -39.88 -28.71 8.51
N GLU A 350 -39.14 -28.19 9.48
CA GLU A 350 -37.93 -27.43 9.24
C GLU A 350 -36.68 -28.25 9.66
N VAL A 351 -35.62 -28.09 8.86
CA VAL A 351 -34.28 -28.69 9.12
C VAL A 351 -33.24 -27.56 9.11
N ASN A 352 -32.52 -27.42 10.21
CA ASN A 352 -31.42 -26.46 10.30
C ASN A 352 -30.10 -27.15 9.92
N ILE A 353 -29.56 -26.83 8.75
CA ILE A 353 -28.23 -27.24 8.31
C ILE A 353 -27.21 -26.25 8.90
N SER A 354 -26.49 -26.69 9.95
CA SER A 354 -25.55 -25.84 10.72
C SER A 354 -24.22 -26.52 11.02
N GLU A 355 -24.00 -27.74 10.53
CA GLU A 355 -22.76 -28.50 10.69
C GLU A 355 -22.28 -28.97 9.31
N ASN A 356 -20.99 -28.79 9.03
CA ASN A 356 -20.42 -29.19 7.74
C ASN A 356 -20.42 -30.72 7.55
N GLU A 357 -20.77 -31.17 6.34
CA GLU A 357 -20.82 -32.56 5.91
C GLU A 357 -21.76 -33.47 6.74
N LYS A 358 -22.64 -32.84 7.56
CA LYS A 358 -23.58 -33.58 8.37
C LYS A 358 -24.78 -34.07 7.55
N GLU A 359 -25.23 -35.25 7.84
CA GLU A 359 -26.44 -35.87 7.34
C GLU A 359 -27.53 -35.81 8.42
N TYR A 360 -28.65 -35.17 8.11
CA TYR A 360 -29.81 -35.00 8.99
C TYR A 360 -30.87 -36.04 8.62
N PHE A 361 -31.08 -37.06 9.47
CA PHE A 361 -31.99 -38.17 9.22
C PHE A 361 -33.36 -37.93 9.83
N TYR A 362 -34.41 -38.20 9.04
CA TYR A 362 -35.79 -38.13 9.48
C TYR A 362 -36.55 -39.37 9.08
N LEU A 363 -37.20 -39.98 10.06
CA LEU A 363 -38.19 -41.05 9.85
C LEU A 363 -39.58 -40.43 9.87
N LEU A 364 -40.31 -40.51 8.76
CA LEU A 364 -41.59 -39.83 8.53
C LEU A 364 -42.68 -40.85 8.25
N ASN A 365 -43.88 -40.63 8.84
CA ASN A 365 -45.03 -41.48 8.66
C ASN A 365 -46.24 -40.65 8.22
N ASP A 366 -46.97 -41.15 7.21
CA ASP A 366 -48.31 -40.66 6.88
C ASP A 366 -49.40 -41.49 7.59
N ALA A 367 -50.41 -40.84 8.14
CA ALA A 367 -51.53 -41.50 8.76
C ALA A 367 -52.57 -41.92 7.72
N VAL A 368 -53.11 -43.14 7.88
CA VAL A 368 -54.20 -43.57 7.04
C VAL A 368 -55.47 -42.76 7.32
N LYS A 369 -56.15 -42.30 6.26
CA LYS A 369 -57.41 -41.57 6.37
C LYS A 369 -58.48 -42.42 7.09
N LYS A 370 -59.01 -41.90 8.18
CA LYS A 370 -60.02 -42.54 9.01
C LYS A 370 -61.36 -41.84 8.86
N SER A 371 -62.44 -42.62 8.74
CA SER A 371 -63.81 -42.13 8.65
C SER A 371 -64.67 -42.69 9.79
N PHE A 372 -65.68 -41.95 10.15
CA PHE A 372 -66.63 -42.37 11.18
C PHE A 372 -67.94 -42.86 10.55
N VAL A 373 -68.48 -43.99 11.04
CA VAL A 373 -69.82 -44.41 10.71
C VAL A 373 -70.72 -44.08 11.89
N LYS A 374 -71.66 -43.16 11.69
CA LYS A 374 -72.71 -42.88 12.67
C LYS A 374 -73.87 -43.72 12.39
N ILE A 375 -74.15 -44.69 13.27
CA ILE A 375 -75.35 -45.51 13.20
C ILE A 375 -76.44 -44.89 14.08
N VAL A 376 -77.51 -44.50 13.46
CA VAL A 376 -78.75 -43.98 14.16
C VAL A 376 -79.78 -45.02 14.06
N LYS A 377 -80.08 -45.65 15.18
CA LYS A 377 -81.22 -46.56 15.27
C LYS A 377 -82.45 -45.74 15.55
N LYS A 378 -83.47 -45.91 14.71
CA LYS A 378 -84.78 -45.28 14.89
C LYS A 378 -85.80 -46.37 15.16
N ASP A 379 -86.78 -46.00 15.99
CA ASP A 379 -87.98 -46.81 16.18
C ASP A 379 -88.81 -46.77 14.89
N ALA A 380 -89.31 -47.94 14.43
CA ALA A 380 -89.97 -48.07 13.14
C ALA A 380 -91.37 -47.52 13.16
N GLU A 381 -92.04 -47.39 14.34
CA GLU A 381 -93.37 -46.87 14.47
C GLU A 381 -93.42 -45.41 14.79
N THR A 382 -92.50 -44.91 15.60
CA THR A 382 -92.54 -43.53 16.08
C THR A 382 -91.50 -42.60 15.36
N GLY A 383 -90.52 -43.14 14.63
CA GLY A 383 -89.42 -42.35 13.99
C GLY A 383 -88.43 -41.75 14.99
N ASN A 384 -88.61 -41.92 16.28
CA ASN A 384 -87.75 -41.41 17.35
C ASN A 384 -86.43 -42.18 17.47
N ILE A 385 -85.33 -41.50 17.94
CA ILE A 385 -84.04 -42.08 18.18
C ILE A 385 -84.01 -42.76 19.55
#